data_8a20362ac22a544c39bca1b55b4ff739
#
_entry.id   8a20362ac22a544c39bca1b55b4ff739
#
_cell.length_a   1.000
_cell.length_b   1.000
_cell.length_c   1.000
_cell.angle_alpha   90.00
_cell.angle_beta   90.00
_cell.angle_gamma   90.00
#
_symmetry.space_group_name_H-M   'P 1'
#
loop_
_entity.id
_entity.type
_entity.pdbx_description
1 polymer ?
#
loop_
_entity_poly.entity_id
_entity_poly.type
_entity_poly.pdbx_seq_one_letter_code
_entity_poly.pdbx_strand_id
1 'polypeptide(L)'
;MEKQKMRLIVASNNANKLREFREILGEQFDIVSMREAGIDADIEENGTTFEENALIKANYVMNAGNSAAIADDSGLEVDALGGAPGVYSARYCGRHGDDAANNALLLHNLKGVPAPRKARYVAAIALVRPAHAPIICRGTCEGEILNEPRGQGGFGYDP
;
A
#
# COMPACT_ATOMS: atom_id res chain seq x y z
N MET A 1 21.34 -28.80 -4.93
CA MET A 1 21.67 -27.44 -4.48
C MET A 1 20.40 -26.64 -4.36
N GLU A 2 20.08 -26.20 -3.16
CA GLU A 2 19.04 -25.19 -3.01
C GLU A 2 19.50 -23.91 -3.72
N LYS A 3 18.68 -23.45 -4.65
CA LYS A 3 18.91 -22.15 -5.29
C LYS A 3 18.77 -21.07 -4.21
N GLN A 4 19.84 -20.36 -3.92
CA GLN A 4 19.80 -19.24 -2.99
C GLN A 4 18.77 -18.21 -3.51
N LYS A 5 17.72 -17.97 -2.73
CA LYS A 5 16.67 -17.00 -3.08
C LYS A 5 17.26 -15.60 -3.11
N MET A 6 16.84 -14.82 -4.09
CA MET A 6 17.20 -13.39 -4.15
C MET A 6 16.59 -12.66 -2.96
N ARG A 7 17.42 -11.89 -2.26
CA ARG A 7 16.96 -11.02 -1.17
C ARG A 7 16.14 -9.85 -1.73
N LEU A 8 14.99 -9.62 -1.14
CA LEU A 8 14.08 -8.54 -1.51
C LEU A 8 13.62 -7.82 -0.26
N ILE A 9 14.00 -6.55 -0.10
CA ILE A 9 13.60 -5.74 1.05
C ILE A 9 12.24 -5.10 0.75
N VAL A 10 11.29 -5.30 1.65
CA VAL A 10 9.97 -4.63 1.58
C VAL A 10 10.05 -3.27 2.23
N ALA A 11 9.79 -2.22 1.47
CA ALA A 11 9.83 -0.84 1.92
C ALA A 11 8.54 -0.46 2.67
N SER A 12 8.25 -1.17 3.75
CA SER A 12 7.08 -0.94 4.59
C SER A 12 7.34 -1.38 6.02
N ASN A 13 6.74 -0.68 6.96
CA ASN A 13 6.65 -1.08 8.37
C ASN A 13 5.28 -1.68 8.70
N ASN A 14 4.39 -1.79 7.72
CA ASN A 14 3.06 -2.36 7.90
C ASN A 14 3.13 -3.89 7.93
N ALA A 15 2.83 -4.48 9.09
CA ALA A 15 2.89 -5.93 9.29
C ALA A 15 1.94 -6.70 8.37
N ASN A 16 0.78 -6.14 8.03
CA ASN A 16 -0.18 -6.78 7.13
C ASN A 16 0.35 -6.85 5.70
N LYS A 17 0.96 -5.77 5.22
CA LYS A 17 1.59 -5.73 3.89
C LYS A 17 2.77 -6.69 3.80
N LEU A 18 3.62 -6.72 4.83
CA LEU A 18 4.75 -7.64 4.88
C LEU A 18 4.29 -9.10 4.83
N ARG A 19 3.24 -9.44 5.56
CA ARG A 19 2.64 -10.78 5.52
C ARG A 19 2.15 -11.12 4.12
N GLU A 20 1.43 -10.23 3.46
CA GLU A 20 0.93 -10.44 2.09
C GLU A 20 2.08 -10.64 1.09
N PHE A 21 3.16 -9.86 1.17
CA PHE A 21 4.33 -10.07 0.33
C PHE A 21 4.98 -11.44 0.56
N ARG A 22 5.09 -11.89 1.82
CA ARG A 22 5.62 -13.21 2.15
C ARG A 22 4.74 -14.34 1.63
N GLU A 23 3.43 -14.19 1.73
CA GLU A 23 2.47 -15.17 1.20
C GLU A 23 2.55 -15.31 -0.32
N ILE A 24 2.70 -14.20 -1.03
CA ILE A 24 2.69 -14.17 -2.50
C ILE A 24 4.08 -14.52 -3.07
N LEU A 25 5.14 -13.99 -2.51
CA LEU A 25 6.48 -14.01 -3.10
C LEU A 25 7.51 -14.85 -2.31
N GLY A 26 7.17 -15.29 -1.10
CA GLY A 26 8.11 -15.94 -0.20
C GLY A 26 8.68 -17.28 -0.69
N GLU A 27 8.05 -17.93 -1.65
CA GLU A 27 8.58 -19.13 -2.28
C GLU A 27 9.73 -18.82 -3.24
N GLN A 28 9.70 -17.68 -3.88
CA GLN A 28 10.67 -17.29 -4.92
C GLN A 28 11.77 -16.35 -4.40
N PHE A 29 11.46 -15.55 -3.39
CA PHE A 29 12.34 -14.52 -2.86
C PHE A 29 12.52 -14.67 -1.34
N ASP A 30 13.68 -14.24 -0.85
CA ASP A 30 13.92 -14.04 0.57
C ASP A 30 13.38 -12.64 0.96
N ILE A 31 12.18 -12.61 1.50
CA ILE A 31 11.49 -11.38 1.87
C ILE A 31 11.97 -10.89 3.23
N VAL A 32 12.54 -9.71 3.25
CA VAL A 32 13.13 -9.07 4.42
C VAL A 32 12.41 -7.75 4.69
N SER A 33 12.05 -7.50 5.94
CA SER A 33 11.49 -6.21 6.34
C SER A 33 12.56 -5.11 6.38
N MET A 34 12.14 -3.85 6.40
CA MET A 34 13.06 -2.73 6.62
C MET A 34 13.82 -2.89 7.95
N ARG A 35 13.12 -3.28 9.01
CA ARG A 35 13.71 -3.50 10.34
C ARG A 35 14.76 -4.61 10.32
N GLU A 36 14.46 -5.76 9.70
CA GLU A 36 15.40 -6.87 9.56
C GLU A 36 16.63 -6.47 8.72
N ALA A 37 16.48 -5.55 7.78
CA ALA A 37 17.57 -5.00 6.99
C ALA A 37 18.35 -3.87 7.70
N GLY A 38 17.95 -3.50 8.91
CA GLY A 38 18.59 -2.43 9.68
C GLY A 38 18.26 -1.02 9.18
N ILE A 39 17.18 -0.87 8.44
CA ILE A 39 16.71 0.42 7.91
C ILE A 39 15.62 0.96 8.84
N ASP A 40 15.96 2.02 9.58
CA ASP A 40 15.03 2.75 10.44
C ASP A 40 14.79 4.11 9.82
N ALA A 41 13.72 4.24 9.04
CA ALA A 41 13.36 5.46 8.36
C ALA A 41 11.86 5.61 8.23
N ASP A 42 11.40 6.83 8.38
CA ASP A 42 10.05 7.26 8.02
C ASP A 42 10.14 7.95 6.65
N ILE A 43 9.74 7.24 5.61
CA ILE A 43 9.91 7.70 4.24
C ILE A 43 8.74 8.61 3.88
N GLU A 44 9.03 9.85 3.54
CA GLU A 44 8.02 10.81 3.15
C GLU A 44 7.41 10.45 1.79
N GLU A 45 6.09 10.27 1.76
CA GLU A 45 5.31 9.99 0.57
C GLU A 45 4.70 11.30 0.04
N ASN A 46 5.46 12.05 -0.72
CA ASN A 46 5.05 13.35 -1.27
C ASN A 46 4.69 13.33 -2.75
N GLY A 47 4.56 12.15 -3.33
CA GLY A 47 4.09 11.97 -4.71
C GLY A 47 2.59 12.25 -4.84
N THR A 48 2.16 12.48 -6.07
CA THR A 48 0.76 12.76 -6.41
C THR A 48 0.04 11.53 -6.94
N THR A 49 0.75 10.45 -7.21
CA THR A 49 0.21 9.16 -7.65
C THR A 49 0.69 8.03 -6.78
N PHE A 50 -0.04 6.92 -6.81
CA PHE A 50 0.37 5.69 -6.11
C PHE A 50 1.71 5.17 -6.63
N GLU A 51 1.92 5.23 -7.95
CA GLU A 51 3.17 4.80 -8.59
C GLU A 51 4.36 5.63 -8.12
N GLU A 52 4.21 6.94 -8.04
CA GLU A 52 5.26 7.84 -7.54
C GLU A 52 5.63 7.52 -6.09
N ASN A 53 4.66 7.34 -5.22
CA ASN A 53 4.89 7.03 -3.82
C ASN A 53 5.54 5.65 -3.64
N ALA A 54 5.10 4.65 -4.38
CA ALA A 54 5.72 3.33 -4.37
C ALA A 54 7.18 3.41 -4.80
N LEU A 55 7.47 4.15 -5.87
CA LEU A 55 8.83 4.31 -6.39
C LEU A 55 9.74 5.07 -5.41
N ILE A 56 9.24 6.12 -4.76
CA ILE A 56 9.97 6.87 -3.72
C ILE A 56 10.42 5.93 -2.60
N LYS A 57 9.51 5.13 -2.08
CA LYS A 57 9.81 4.19 -1.01
C LYS A 57 10.80 3.11 -1.43
N ALA A 58 10.58 2.51 -2.58
CA ALA A 58 11.44 1.44 -3.09
C ALA A 58 12.87 1.95 -3.34
N ASN A 59 13.04 3.10 -3.97
CA ASN A 59 14.35 3.68 -4.23
C ASN A 59 15.09 4.05 -2.95
N TYR A 60 14.39 4.60 -1.96
CA TYR A 60 15.01 4.91 -0.68
C TYR A 60 15.59 3.65 -0.03
N VAL A 61 14.82 2.59 0.03
CA VAL A 61 15.24 1.33 0.65
C VAL A 61 16.33 0.62 -0.15
N MET A 62 16.25 0.63 -1.48
CA MET A 62 17.31 0.11 -2.34
C MET A 62 18.65 0.79 -2.07
N ASN A 63 18.66 2.11 -1.98
CA ASN A 63 19.87 2.88 -1.74
C ASN A 63 20.40 2.70 -0.32
N ALA A 64 19.53 2.65 0.69
CA ALA A 64 19.92 2.45 2.07
C ALA A 64 20.43 1.03 2.35
N GLY A 65 19.81 0.01 1.75
CA GLY A 65 20.14 -1.40 1.94
C GLY A 65 21.08 -1.98 0.90
N ASN A 66 21.41 -1.23 -0.14
CA ASN A 66 22.20 -1.70 -1.29
C ASN A 66 21.72 -3.07 -1.82
N SER A 67 20.43 -3.21 -2.00
CA SER A 67 19.77 -4.46 -2.36
C SER A 67 18.49 -4.16 -3.15
N ALA A 68 18.01 -5.17 -3.89
CA ALA A 68 16.68 -5.06 -4.50
C ALA A 68 15.62 -4.74 -3.44
N ALA A 69 14.68 -3.89 -3.79
CA ALA A 69 13.60 -3.48 -2.91
C ALA A 69 12.27 -3.47 -3.65
N ILE A 70 11.21 -3.74 -2.91
CA ILE A 70 9.84 -3.68 -3.41
C ILE A 70 9.02 -2.80 -2.48
N ALA A 71 8.18 -1.97 -3.05
CA ALA A 71 7.24 -1.15 -2.30
C ALA A 71 5.87 -1.20 -2.96
N ASP A 72 4.84 -1.04 -2.16
CA ASP A 72 3.52 -0.75 -2.65
C ASP A 72 3.07 0.62 -2.14
N ASP A 73 2.21 1.25 -2.90
CA ASP A 73 1.32 2.29 -2.43
C ASP A 73 -0.09 1.94 -2.86
N SER A 74 -0.99 1.87 -1.91
CA SER A 74 -2.36 1.41 -2.14
C SER A 74 -3.35 2.30 -1.45
N GLY A 75 -4.56 2.30 -1.94
CA GLY A 75 -5.61 3.11 -1.37
C GLY A 75 -6.95 2.84 -1.99
N LEU A 76 -7.93 3.61 -1.53
CA LEU A 76 -9.30 3.57 -1.96
C LEU A 76 -9.62 4.84 -2.75
N GLU A 77 -10.21 4.68 -3.92
CA GLU A 77 -10.76 5.79 -4.70
C GLU A 77 -12.29 5.66 -4.76
N VAL A 78 -12.99 6.72 -4.39
CA VAL A 78 -14.46 6.75 -4.39
C VAL A 78 -14.95 7.76 -5.42
N ASP A 79 -15.75 7.32 -6.37
CA ASP A 79 -16.19 8.15 -7.50
C ASP A 79 -16.96 9.39 -7.05
N ALA A 80 -17.88 9.24 -6.10
CA ALA A 80 -18.67 10.36 -5.56
C ALA A 80 -17.84 11.41 -4.83
N LEU A 81 -16.60 11.08 -4.45
CA LEU A 81 -15.66 11.98 -3.77
C LEU A 81 -14.55 12.47 -4.70
N GLY A 82 -14.71 12.33 -6.02
CA GLY A 82 -13.72 12.75 -6.99
C GLY A 82 -12.41 11.95 -6.92
N GLY A 83 -12.47 10.70 -6.47
CA GLY A 83 -11.30 9.83 -6.28
C GLY A 83 -10.69 9.85 -4.88
N ALA A 84 -11.18 10.68 -3.97
CA ALA A 84 -10.73 10.66 -2.58
C ALA A 84 -11.19 9.36 -1.88
N PRO A 85 -10.47 8.85 -0.87
CA PRO A 85 -9.24 9.39 -0.27
C PRO A 85 -7.98 9.29 -1.15
N GLY A 86 -7.89 8.39 -2.13
CA GLY A 86 -6.77 8.29 -3.05
C GLY A 86 -5.43 8.06 -2.33
N VAL A 87 -4.39 8.80 -2.68
CA VAL A 87 -3.05 8.69 -2.06
C VAL A 87 -3.03 9.05 -0.57
N TYR A 88 -4.09 9.67 -0.07
CA TYR A 88 -4.24 10.02 1.35
C TYR A 88 -4.99 8.95 2.17
N SER A 89 -5.26 7.78 1.60
CA SER A 89 -6.10 6.74 2.23
C SER A 89 -5.67 6.39 3.65
N ALA A 90 -4.38 6.18 3.91
CA ALA A 90 -3.89 5.80 5.24
C ALA A 90 -3.99 6.92 6.28
N ARG A 91 -4.10 8.18 5.85
CA ARG A 91 -4.15 9.38 6.68
C ARG A 91 -5.37 10.27 6.40
N TYR A 92 -6.45 9.69 5.91
CA TYR A 92 -7.63 10.43 5.47
C TYR A 92 -8.23 11.30 6.58
N CYS A 93 -8.26 10.80 7.81
CA CYS A 93 -8.72 11.57 8.98
C CYS A 93 -7.67 12.56 9.55
N GLY A 94 -6.51 12.68 8.92
CA GLY A 94 -5.39 13.51 9.37
C GLY A 94 -4.39 12.77 10.28
N ARG A 95 -4.67 11.53 10.67
CA ARG A 95 -3.78 10.66 11.46
C ARG A 95 -3.47 9.39 10.69
N HIS A 96 -2.19 9.07 10.58
CA HIS A 96 -1.77 7.87 9.88
C HIS A 96 -2.14 6.60 10.66
N GLY A 97 -2.72 5.62 9.95
CA GLY A 97 -3.00 4.30 10.51
C GLY A 97 -4.21 4.19 11.43
N ASP A 98 -5.02 5.25 11.57
CA ASP A 98 -6.27 5.21 12.32
C ASP A 98 -7.42 4.74 11.43
N ASP A 99 -7.51 3.42 11.23
CA ASP A 99 -8.49 2.82 10.32
C ASP A 99 -9.93 3.14 10.73
N ALA A 100 -10.25 3.10 12.01
CA ALA A 100 -11.60 3.39 12.51
C ALA A 100 -12.02 4.84 12.19
N ALA A 101 -11.15 5.81 12.42
CA ALA A 101 -11.41 7.20 12.10
C ALA A 101 -11.47 7.46 10.60
N ASN A 102 -10.62 6.81 9.82
CA ASN A 102 -10.65 6.89 8.35
C ASN A 102 -11.97 6.37 7.79
N ASN A 103 -12.42 5.21 8.25
CA ASN A 103 -13.71 4.63 7.84
C ASN A 103 -14.89 5.51 8.25
N ALA A 104 -14.86 6.04 9.48
CA ALA A 104 -15.93 6.95 9.96
C ALA A 104 -16.01 8.23 9.13
N LEU A 105 -14.87 8.83 8.80
CA LEU A 105 -14.83 10.02 7.95
C LEU A 105 -15.33 9.72 6.54
N LEU A 106 -14.95 8.58 5.96
CA LEU A 106 -15.41 8.14 4.65
C LEU A 106 -16.94 8.05 4.62
N LEU A 107 -17.54 7.37 5.58
CA LEU A 107 -18.99 7.23 5.67
C LEU A 107 -19.70 8.57 5.92
N HIS A 108 -19.09 9.44 6.73
CA HIS A 108 -19.61 10.79 6.95
C HIS A 108 -19.64 11.60 5.64
N ASN A 109 -18.57 11.57 4.86
CA ASN A 109 -18.48 12.30 3.60
C ASN A 109 -19.41 11.74 2.52
N LEU A 110 -19.83 10.49 2.65
CA LEU A 110 -20.77 9.82 1.74
C LEU A 110 -22.22 9.92 2.21
N LYS A 111 -22.48 10.58 3.33
CA LYS A 111 -23.85 10.76 3.83
C LYS A 111 -24.72 11.49 2.81
N GLY A 112 -25.86 10.89 2.47
CA GLY A 112 -26.78 11.43 1.47
C GLY A 112 -26.45 11.05 0.02
N VAL A 113 -25.33 10.36 -0.22
CA VAL A 113 -25.01 9.83 -1.54
C VAL A 113 -25.74 8.51 -1.75
N PRO A 114 -26.60 8.40 -2.80
CA PRO A 114 -27.38 7.19 -3.05
C PRO A 114 -26.50 6.02 -3.53
N ALA A 115 -26.91 4.80 -3.21
CA ALA A 115 -26.30 3.59 -3.76
C ALA A 115 -26.65 3.44 -5.27
N PRO A 116 -25.78 2.79 -6.07
CA PRO A 116 -24.47 2.26 -5.72
C PRO A 116 -23.41 3.36 -5.60
N ARG A 117 -22.63 3.33 -4.54
CA ARG A 117 -21.51 4.25 -4.32
C ARG A 117 -20.23 3.59 -4.78
N LYS A 118 -19.93 3.72 -6.05
CA LYS A 118 -18.81 3.01 -6.70
C LYS A 118 -17.46 3.48 -6.19
N ALA A 119 -16.60 2.53 -5.99
CA ALA A 119 -15.24 2.72 -5.52
C ALA A 119 -14.33 1.63 -6.05
N ARG A 120 -13.03 1.80 -5.88
CA ARG A 120 -12.03 0.78 -6.19
C ARG A 120 -10.88 0.81 -5.21
N TYR A 121 -10.34 -0.35 -4.92
CA TYR A 121 -9.00 -0.45 -4.37
C TYR A 121 -8.00 -0.29 -5.51
N VAL A 122 -6.94 0.44 -5.24
CA VAL A 122 -5.80 0.60 -6.15
C VAL A 122 -4.54 0.16 -5.41
N ALA A 123 -3.72 -0.64 -6.05
CA ALA A 123 -2.39 -0.99 -5.58
C ALA A 123 -1.37 -0.74 -6.68
N ALA A 124 -0.37 0.06 -6.40
CA ALA A 124 0.79 0.26 -7.25
C ALA A 124 2.00 -0.39 -6.60
N ILE A 125 2.73 -1.19 -7.35
CA ILE A 125 3.91 -1.92 -6.89
C ILE A 125 5.12 -1.42 -7.68
N ALA A 126 6.19 -1.06 -6.99
CA ALA A 126 7.47 -0.72 -7.58
C ALA A 126 8.53 -1.72 -7.12
N LEU A 127 9.17 -2.38 -8.06
CA LEU A 127 10.32 -3.24 -7.84
C LEU A 127 11.56 -2.56 -8.41
N VAL A 128 12.53 -2.30 -7.60
CA VAL A 128 13.78 -1.64 -7.98
C VAL A 128 14.98 -2.53 -7.66
N ARG A 129 15.99 -2.47 -8.53
CA ARG A 129 17.25 -3.18 -8.38
C ARG A 129 18.39 -2.26 -8.72
N PRO A 130 19.55 -2.35 -8.03
CA PRO A 130 20.72 -1.56 -8.40
C PRO A 130 21.08 -1.75 -9.88
N ALA A 131 21.38 -0.65 -10.58
CA ALA A 131 21.77 -0.63 -12.00
C ALA A 131 20.74 -1.19 -12.99
N HIS A 132 19.46 -1.26 -12.61
CA HIS A 132 18.37 -1.69 -13.49
C HIS A 132 17.25 -0.65 -13.50
N ALA A 133 16.50 -0.62 -14.59
CA ALA A 133 15.28 0.20 -14.64
C ALA A 133 14.22 -0.35 -13.68
N PRO A 134 13.42 0.52 -13.03
CA PRO A 134 12.35 0.08 -12.14
C PRO A 134 11.25 -0.66 -12.92
N ILE A 135 10.61 -1.62 -12.24
CA ILE A 135 9.41 -2.28 -12.72
C ILE A 135 8.23 -1.75 -11.91
N ILE A 136 7.24 -1.19 -12.58
CA ILE A 136 6.06 -0.63 -11.93
C ILE A 136 4.82 -1.33 -12.47
N CYS A 137 3.96 -1.80 -11.55
CA CYS A 137 2.70 -2.45 -11.87
C CYS A 137 1.57 -1.77 -11.11
N ARG A 138 0.38 -1.76 -11.69
CA ARG A 138 -0.84 -1.25 -11.06
C ARG A 138 -1.95 -2.28 -11.18
N GLY A 139 -2.65 -2.53 -10.08
CA GLY A 139 -3.85 -3.35 -10.01
C GLY A 139 -5.01 -2.59 -9.40
N THR A 140 -6.22 -2.93 -9.79
CA THR A 140 -7.45 -2.36 -9.24
C THR A 140 -8.44 -3.46 -8.90
N CYS A 141 -9.29 -3.21 -7.90
CA CYS A 141 -10.40 -4.06 -7.55
C CYS A 141 -11.65 -3.19 -7.40
N GLU A 142 -12.57 -3.33 -8.32
CA GLU A 142 -13.81 -2.54 -8.35
C GLU A 142 -14.82 -3.06 -7.31
N GLY A 143 -15.55 -2.15 -6.71
CA GLY A 143 -16.57 -2.44 -5.74
C GLY A 143 -17.45 -1.23 -5.42
N GLU A 144 -18.09 -1.28 -4.29
CA GLU A 144 -18.93 -0.20 -3.79
C GLU A 144 -18.83 -0.05 -2.28
N ILE A 145 -19.10 1.15 -1.78
CA ILE A 145 -19.05 1.45 -0.35
C ILE A 145 -20.42 1.16 0.27
N LEU A 146 -20.39 0.34 1.34
CA LEU A 146 -21.57 0.04 2.14
C LEU A 146 -21.98 1.25 3.02
N ASN A 147 -23.19 1.22 3.55
CA ASN A 147 -23.66 2.25 4.47
C ASN A 147 -23.07 2.14 5.89
N GLU A 148 -22.61 0.96 6.25
CA GLU A 148 -22.00 0.65 7.55
C GLU A 148 -20.89 -0.38 7.40
N PRO A 149 -19.93 -0.42 8.33
CA PRO A 149 -18.89 -1.44 8.32
C PRO A 149 -19.47 -2.85 8.44
N ARG A 150 -18.86 -3.80 7.75
CA ARG A 150 -19.25 -5.21 7.75
C ARG A 150 -18.02 -6.11 7.83
N GLY A 151 -18.06 -7.09 8.73
CA GLY A 151 -16.98 -8.04 8.95
C GLY A 151 -15.90 -7.51 9.88
N GLN A 152 -14.97 -8.41 10.25
CA GLN A 152 -13.86 -8.12 11.17
C GLN A 152 -12.51 -8.61 10.63
N GLY A 153 -12.49 -9.18 9.43
CA GLY A 153 -11.27 -9.58 8.75
C GLY A 153 -10.62 -8.42 8.02
N GLY A 154 -9.36 -8.60 7.64
CA GLY A 154 -8.63 -7.60 6.89
C GLY A 154 -8.14 -6.42 7.72
N PHE A 155 -7.90 -5.30 7.04
CA PHE A 155 -7.41 -4.05 7.64
C PHE A 155 -7.82 -2.84 6.77
N GLY A 156 -7.47 -1.62 7.21
CA GLY A 156 -7.77 -0.43 6.45
C GLY A 156 -9.26 -0.23 6.23
N TYR A 157 -9.66 -0.13 4.98
CA TYR A 157 -11.06 0.05 4.57
C TYR A 157 -11.81 -1.27 4.31
N ASP A 158 -11.20 -2.43 4.56
CA ASP A 158 -11.81 -3.74 4.28
C ASP A 158 -13.18 -3.94 4.95
N PRO A 159 -13.39 -3.56 6.22
CA PRO A 159 -14.72 -3.56 6.79
C PRO A 159 -15.65 -2.58 6.13
#